data_867917590c0d28a42c207f2067cf64d7
#
_entry.id   867917590c0d28a42c207f2067cf64d7
#
_cell.length_a   1.000
_cell.length_b   1.000
_cell.length_c   1.000
_cell.angle_alpha   90.00
_cell.angle_beta   90.00
_cell.angle_gamma   90.00
#
_symmetry.space_group_name_H-M   'P 1'
#
loop_
_entity.id
_entity.type
_entity.pdbx_description
1 polymer ?
#
loop_
_entity_poly.entity_id
_entity_poly.type
_entity_poly.pdbx_seq_one_letter_code
_entity_poly.pdbx_strand_id
1 'polypeptide(L)'
;TTAFDRAQNIALITTYSANNRVTDSAAAGTALATGHKTGNGMLGVLPDSTAAESIMADAIRAWMPTGVVVTSTLQHATPGAFYAHVPYRRQYQRISDQLAGSDLTVAFVGGLKYAETSEREDGVPGIERLRDRGFRVLTDPSQLDTLSRGPVMGFFADGHLPKMSEGRGDYLERAIRKALEILSREAGERDRGFILMVEGSQIDRRAHENDAEGVLAEMRDFDRAVAAAMDFADRHPGTLVVVTADHETGGLSIPSADVDFEHDRRE
;
A
#
# COMPACT_ATOMS: atom_id res chain seq x y z
N THR A 1 -14.63 -11.80 16.60
CA THR A 1 -14.63 -10.35 16.27
C THR A 1 -13.32 -9.99 15.60
N THR A 2 -13.40 -9.33 14.49
CA THR A 2 -12.26 -8.80 13.71
C THR A 2 -11.96 -7.37 14.15
N ALA A 3 -10.81 -6.83 13.73
CA ALA A 3 -10.50 -5.42 13.94
C ALA A 3 -11.45 -4.51 13.15
N PHE A 4 -11.97 -4.96 12.02
CA PHE A 4 -12.98 -4.24 11.23
C PHE A 4 -14.25 -3.94 12.04
N ASP A 5 -14.64 -4.83 12.97
CA ASP A 5 -15.84 -4.66 13.82
C ASP A 5 -15.70 -3.48 14.80
N ARG A 6 -14.49 -2.93 14.97
CA ARG A 6 -14.22 -1.74 15.81
C ARG A 6 -14.57 -0.44 15.10
N ALA A 7 -14.80 -0.46 13.78
CA ALA A 7 -15.12 0.74 13.02
C ALA A 7 -16.47 1.32 13.45
N GLN A 8 -16.46 2.59 13.85
CA GLN A 8 -17.66 3.29 14.32
C GLN A 8 -18.49 3.90 13.19
N ASN A 9 -17.88 4.12 12.03
CA ASN A 9 -18.49 4.73 10.87
C ASN A 9 -18.36 3.81 9.67
N ILE A 10 -19.42 3.69 8.90
CA ILE A 10 -19.48 2.88 7.68
C ILE A 10 -19.98 3.77 6.54
N ALA A 11 -19.34 3.66 5.38
CA ALA A 11 -19.75 4.33 4.16
C ALA A 11 -19.75 3.38 2.98
N LEU A 12 -20.53 3.71 1.95
CA LEU A 12 -20.51 3.01 0.67
C LEU A 12 -19.69 3.81 -0.33
N ILE A 13 -18.89 3.10 -1.11
CA ILE A 13 -18.09 3.70 -2.20
C ILE A 13 -18.50 3.08 -3.53
N THR A 14 -18.30 3.82 -4.62
CA THR A 14 -18.43 3.33 -5.99
C THR A 14 -17.07 3.10 -6.60
N THR A 15 -16.86 1.92 -7.17
CA THR A 15 -15.54 1.49 -7.64
C THR A 15 -15.33 1.62 -9.16
N TYR A 16 -16.36 1.96 -9.95
CA TYR A 16 -16.24 2.09 -11.41
C TYR A 16 -15.15 3.12 -11.81
N SER A 17 -14.42 2.84 -12.89
CA SER A 17 -13.44 3.75 -13.48
C SER A 17 -14.05 4.74 -14.47
N ALA A 18 -13.28 5.70 -14.97
CA ALA A 18 -13.78 6.69 -15.93
C ALA A 18 -14.25 6.08 -17.27
N ASN A 19 -13.72 4.92 -17.64
CA ASN A 19 -14.00 4.28 -18.92
C ASN A 19 -14.63 2.88 -18.81
N ASN A 20 -14.87 2.36 -17.60
CA ASN A 20 -15.41 1.00 -17.43
C ASN A 20 -16.23 0.88 -16.14
N ARG A 21 -17.27 0.03 -16.16
CA ARG A 21 -18.06 -0.32 -14.96
C ARG A 21 -17.23 -1.13 -13.96
N VAL A 22 -16.31 -1.94 -14.45
CA VAL A 22 -15.36 -2.72 -13.64
C VAL A 22 -14.01 -2.02 -13.70
N THR A 23 -13.58 -1.49 -12.57
CA THR A 23 -12.29 -0.83 -12.44
C THR A 23 -11.14 -1.83 -12.42
N ASP A 24 -9.93 -1.35 -12.65
CA ASP A 24 -8.71 -2.02 -12.24
C ASP A 24 -8.03 -1.26 -11.08
N SER A 25 -7.04 -1.85 -10.44
CA SER A 25 -6.36 -1.23 -9.30
C SER A 25 -5.60 0.05 -9.66
N ALA A 26 -5.22 0.26 -10.93
CA ALA A 26 -4.56 1.51 -11.32
C ALA A 26 -5.53 2.68 -11.30
N ALA A 27 -6.71 2.52 -11.90
CA ALA A 27 -7.74 3.54 -11.88
C ALA A 27 -8.33 3.74 -10.48
N ALA A 28 -8.57 2.64 -9.74
CA ALA A 28 -9.09 2.71 -8.37
C ALA A 28 -8.08 3.32 -7.40
N GLY A 29 -6.80 2.89 -7.44
CA GLY A 29 -5.72 3.47 -6.65
C GLY A 29 -5.52 4.95 -6.94
N THR A 30 -5.60 5.35 -8.23
CA THR A 30 -5.56 6.77 -8.63
C THR A 30 -6.73 7.53 -8.02
N ALA A 31 -7.95 6.97 -8.04
CA ALA A 31 -9.11 7.64 -7.44
C ALA A 31 -8.96 7.79 -5.92
N LEU A 32 -8.44 6.78 -5.22
CA LEU A 32 -8.15 6.85 -3.78
C LEU A 32 -7.05 7.86 -3.46
N ALA A 33 -6.00 7.92 -4.28
CA ALA A 33 -4.85 8.79 -4.06
C ALA A 33 -5.13 10.26 -4.40
N THR A 34 -5.97 10.54 -5.41
CA THR A 34 -6.11 11.88 -6.01
C THR A 34 -7.53 12.46 -5.91
N GLY A 35 -8.53 11.64 -5.58
CA GLY A 35 -9.94 12.03 -5.66
C GLY A 35 -10.51 12.08 -7.09
N HIS A 36 -9.72 11.72 -8.12
CA HIS A 36 -10.12 11.78 -9.53
C HIS A 36 -10.21 10.39 -10.14
N LYS A 37 -11.31 10.10 -10.86
CA LYS A 37 -11.44 8.89 -11.66
C LYS A 37 -10.65 9.01 -12.97
N THR A 38 -9.97 7.92 -13.33
CA THR A 38 -9.21 7.79 -14.58
C THR A 38 -9.60 6.49 -15.32
N GLY A 39 -9.02 6.26 -16.49
CA GLY A 39 -9.23 5.03 -17.25
C GLY A 39 -8.49 3.84 -16.68
N ASN A 40 -9.02 2.63 -16.89
CA ASN A 40 -8.34 1.40 -16.51
C ASN A 40 -6.91 1.35 -17.07
N GLY A 41 -5.97 0.91 -16.26
CA GLY A 41 -4.55 0.86 -16.60
C GLY A 41 -3.78 2.16 -16.37
N MET A 42 -4.44 3.30 -16.21
CA MET A 42 -3.81 4.60 -15.98
C MET A 42 -3.51 4.80 -14.50
N LEU A 43 -2.32 5.31 -14.18
CA LEU A 43 -1.82 5.40 -12.82
C LEU A 43 -1.33 6.82 -12.51
N GLY A 44 -1.95 7.47 -11.52
CA GLY A 44 -1.59 8.82 -11.08
C GLY A 44 -1.79 9.90 -12.14
N VAL A 45 -2.60 9.63 -13.16
CA VAL A 45 -2.89 10.58 -14.26
C VAL A 45 -4.39 10.67 -14.49
N LEU A 46 -4.83 11.81 -15.04
CA LEU A 46 -6.19 12.03 -15.52
C LEU A 46 -6.44 11.30 -16.85
N PRO A 47 -7.70 11.21 -17.33
CA PRO A 47 -8.00 10.54 -18.61
C PRO A 47 -7.28 11.10 -19.84
N ASP A 48 -6.83 12.35 -19.79
CA ASP A 48 -6.02 12.99 -20.82
C ASP A 48 -4.50 12.76 -20.65
N SER A 49 -4.11 11.91 -19.70
CA SER A 49 -2.72 11.58 -19.32
C SER A 49 -1.96 12.73 -18.64
N THR A 50 -2.60 13.79 -18.23
CA THR A 50 -1.96 14.79 -17.36
C THR A 50 -1.80 14.24 -15.95
N ALA A 51 -0.72 14.62 -15.26
CA ALA A 51 -0.46 14.16 -13.89
C ALA A 51 -1.57 14.64 -12.94
N ALA A 52 -2.03 13.74 -12.08
CA ALA A 52 -2.98 14.05 -11.02
C ALA A 52 -2.23 14.03 -9.66
N GLU A 53 -2.25 15.16 -8.97
CA GLU A 53 -1.61 15.29 -7.66
C GLU A 53 -2.26 14.35 -6.63
N SER A 54 -1.43 13.62 -5.90
CA SER A 54 -1.90 12.72 -4.86
C SER A 54 -1.93 13.39 -3.49
N ILE A 55 -2.75 12.86 -2.57
CA ILE A 55 -2.76 13.29 -1.16
C ILE A 55 -1.37 13.17 -0.51
N MET A 56 -0.52 12.24 -0.96
CA MET A 56 0.87 12.15 -0.51
C MET A 56 1.70 13.33 -0.97
N ALA A 57 1.56 13.76 -2.23
CA ALA A 57 2.24 14.93 -2.76
C ALA A 57 1.80 16.21 -2.02
N ASP A 58 0.50 16.35 -1.74
CA ASP A 58 -0.03 17.46 -0.94
C ASP A 58 0.54 17.47 0.48
N ALA A 59 0.57 16.31 1.14
CA ALA A 59 1.14 16.17 2.46
C ALA A 59 2.63 16.53 2.50
N ILE A 60 3.41 16.06 1.53
CA ILE A 60 4.84 16.38 1.41
C ILE A 60 5.05 17.89 1.25
N ARG A 61 4.27 18.56 0.40
CA ARG A 61 4.31 20.02 0.26
C ARG A 61 3.96 20.76 1.57
N ALA A 62 3.11 20.15 2.38
CA ALA A 62 2.77 20.66 3.72
C ALA A 62 3.78 20.25 4.81
N TRP A 63 4.94 19.71 4.43
CA TRP A 63 5.99 19.22 5.34
C TRP A 63 5.55 18.08 6.26
N MET A 64 4.50 17.36 5.89
CA MET A 64 4.05 16.17 6.59
C MET A 64 4.86 14.95 6.14
N PRO A 65 5.41 14.14 7.04
CA PRO A 65 6.01 12.87 6.66
C PRO A 65 4.95 11.91 6.11
N THR A 66 5.36 11.12 5.12
CA THR A 66 4.47 10.20 4.42
C THR A 66 5.09 8.81 4.32
N GLY A 67 4.25 7.78 4.29
CA GLY A 67 4.73 6.40 4.23
C GLY A 67 3.83 5.48 3.42
N VAL A 68 4.45 4.38 2.96
CA VAL A 68 3.78 3.29 2.23
C VAL A 68 4.25 1.96 2.79
N VAL A 69 3.30 1.10 3.20
CA VAL A 69 3.57 -0.26 3.65
C VAL A 69 2.67 -1.23 2.90
N VAL A 70 3.26 -2.12 2.10
CA VAL A 70 2.49 -3.04 1.25
C VAL A 70 3.11 -4.43 1.20
N THR A 71 2.31 -5.42 0.84
CA THR A 71 2.79 -6.79 0.59
C THR A 71 3.07 -7.08 -0.90
N SER A 72 2.90 -6.07 -1.76
CA SER A 72 3.28 -6.09 -3.17
C SER A 72 4.63 -5.42 -3.42
N THR A 73 4.99 -5.28 -4.71
CA THR A 73 6.04 -4.36 -5.13
C THR A 73 5.58 -2.92 -4.97
N LEU A 74 6.47 -2.01 -4.65
CA LEU A 74 6.16 -0.56 -4.58
C LEU A 74 5.67 -0.01 -5.94
N GLN A 75 6.11 -0.62 -7.03
CA GLN A 75 5.72 -0.26 -8.39
C GLN A 75 4.35 -0.81 -8.81
N HIS A 76 3.69 -1.62 -7.94
CA HIS A 76 2.34 -2.10 -8.20
C HIS A 76 1.34 -0.94 -8.25
N ALA A 77 0.18 -1.18 -8.84
CA ALA A 77 -0.78 -0.12 -9.18
C ALA A 77 -1.20 0.74 -7.99
N THR A 78 -1.61 0.11 -6.88
CA THR A 78 -2.13 0.84 -5.73
C THR A 78 -1.07 1.71 -5.06
N PRO A 79 0.08 1.19 -4.60
CA PRO A 79 1.10 2.05 -4.01
C PRO A 79 1.68 3.04 -5.02
N GLY A 80 1.87 2.63 -6.29
CA GLY A 80 2.39 3.49 -7.34
C GLY A 80 1.54 4.74 -7.59
N ALA A 81 0.21 4.64 -7.48
CA ALA A 81 -0.71 5.76 -7.67
C ALA A 81 -0.53 6.90 -6.65
N PHE A 82 0.10 6.64 -5.51
CA PHE A 82 0.34 7.65 -4.48
C PHE A 82 1.59 8.51 -4.72
N TYR A 83 2.49 8.11 -5.67
CA TYR A 83 3.73 8.85 -5.90
C TYR A 83 4.17 8.97 -7.37
N ALA A 84 3.57 8.19 -8.28
CA ALA A 84 4.01 8.13 -9.67
C ALA A 84 2.88 8.46 -10.65
N HIS A 85 3.29 8.86 -11.86
CA HIS A 85 2.41 9.30 -12.93
C HIS A 85 2.81 8.64 -14.23
N VAL A 86 2.06 7.61 -14.66
CA VAL A 86 2.27 6.91 -15.92
C VAL A 86 0.95 6.58 -16.61
N PRO A 87 0.86 6.68 -17.95
CA PRO A 87 -0.36 6.35 -18.68
C PRO A 87 -0.68 4.85 -18.67
N TYR A 88 0.27 3.99 -18.25
CA TYR A 88 0.08 2.55 -18.24
C TYR A 88 0.79 1.87 -17.06
N ARG A 89 0.02 1.24 -16.18
CA ARG A 89 0.46 0.62 -14.92
C ARG A 89 1.57 -0.43 -15.03
N ARG A 90 1.78 -1.01 -16.21
CA ARG A 90 2.86 -2.00 -16.43
C ARG A 90 4.22 -1.38 -16.75
N GLN A 91 4.31 -0.07 -16.77
CA GLN A 91 5.59 0.64 -16.92
C GLN A 91 6.35 0.67 -15.59
N TYR A 92 6.60 -0.52 -15.03
CA TYR A 92 7.16 -0.70 -13.67
C TYR A 92 8.46 0.06 -13.48
N GLN A 93 9.35 0.06 -14.49
CA GLN A 93 10.62 0.77 -14.37
C GLN A 93 10.41 2.28 -14.29
N ARG A 94 9.53 2.84 -15.13
CA ARG A 94 9.17 4.26 -15.09
C ARG A 94 8.54 4.67 -13.76
N ILE A 95 7.73 3.81 -13.16
CA ILE A 95 7.16 4.00 -11.82
C ILE A 95 8.30 4.00 -10.78
N SER A 96 9.22 3.04 -10.86
CA SER A 96 10.38 2.95 -9.96
C SER A 96 11.30 4.16 -10.07
N ASP A 97 11.55 4.64 -11.27
CA ASP A 97 12.43 5.79 -11.52
C ASP A 97 11.89 7.11 -10.93
N GLN A 98 10.57 7.20 -10.70
CA GLN A 98 9.96 8.36 -10.05
C GLN A 98 10.09 8.31 -8.52
N LEU A 99 10.36 7.14 -7.93
CA LEU A 99 10.42 6.95 -6.48
C LEU A 99 11.45 7.88 -5.81
N ALA A 100 12.64 7.96 -6.38
CA ALA A 100 13.71 8.78 -5.79
C ALA A 100 13.37 10.28 -5.73
N GLY A 101 12.41 10.74 -6.51
CA GLY A 101 11.88 12.11 -6.49
C GLY A 101 10.60 12.30 -5.69
N SER A 102 10.03 11.23 -5.14
CA SER A 102 8.72 11.28 -4.50
C SER A 102 8.70 11.90 -3.09
N ASP A 103 9.86 12.01 -2.44
CA ASP A 103 10.03 12.50 -1.06
C ASP A 103 9.23 11.72 0.02
N LEU A 104 8.84 10.48 -0.26
CA LEU A 104 8.27 9.59 0.75
C LEU A 104 9.28 9.41 1.90
N THR A 105 8.81 9.50 3.14
CA THR A 105 9.67 9.36 4.32
C THR A 105 9.95 7.89 4.64
N VAL A 106 8.95 7.02 4.46
CA VAL A 106 9.04 5.59 4.78
C VAL A 106 8.42 4.76 3.66
N ALA A 107 9.11 3.71 3.21
CA ALA A 107 8.47 2.64 2.45
C ALA A 107 8.98 1.27 2.93
N PHE A 108 8.06 0.34 3.20
CA PHE A 108 8.35 -1.07 3.51
C PHE A 108 7.56 -1.94 2.54
N VAL A 109 8.25 -2.54 1.57
CA VAL A 109 7.67 -3.01 0.32
C VAL A 109 8.48 -4.16 -0.31
N GLY A 110 7.99 -4.73 -1.39
CA GLY A 110 8.77 -5.51 -2.35
C GLY A 110 9.21 -4.67 -3.55
N GLY A 111 9.81 -5.30 -4.55
CA GLY A 111 10.17 -4.67 -5.82
C GLY A 111 11.62 -4.22 -5.93
N LEU A 112 12.53 -4.85 -5.18
CA LEU A 112 13.98 -4.55 -5.18
C LEU A 112 14.55 -4.57 -6.60
N LYS A 113 14.22 -5.58 -7.42
CA LYS A 113 14.71 -5.70 -8.80
C LYS A 113 14.46 -4.47 -9.68
N TYR A 114 13.38 -3.72 -9.42
CA TYR A 114 13.08 -2.50 -10.17
C TYR A 114 13.80 -1.28 -9.59
N ALA A 115 14.15 -1.29 -8.31
CA ALA A 115 14.93 -0.25 -7.67
C ALA A 115 16.43 -0.35 -8.00
N GLU A 116 16.91 -1.57 -8.33
CA GLU A 116 18.30 -1.84 -8.74
C GLU A 116 18.57 -1.57 -10.23
N THR A 117 17.56 -1.20 -11.00
CA THR A 117 17.66 -0.90 -12.43
C THR A 117 17.09 0.48 -12.74
N SER A 118 17.34 1.02 -13.95
CA SER A 118 16.80 2.30 -14.42
C SER A 118 16.62 2.30 -15.93
N GLU A 119 15.53 2.92 -16.42
CA GLU A 119 15.31 3.27 -17.83
C GLU A 119 15.64 4.75 -18.11
N ARG A 120 16.24 5.46 -17.16
CA ARG A 120 16.67 6.85 -17.32
C ARG A 120 17.93 6.91 -18.21
N GLU A 121 18.13 8.04 -18.89
CA GLU A 121 19.29 8.26 -19.78
C GLU A 121 20.64 8.12 -19.07
N ASP A 122 20.70 8.47 -17.77
CA ASP A 122 21.92 8.34 -16.94
C ASP A 122 22.17 6.92 -16.45
N GLY A 123 21.20 6.01 -16.59
CA GLY A 123 21.31 4.61 -16.17
C GLY A 123 21.50 4.38 -14.67
N VAL A 124 21.41 5.43 -13.83
CA VAL A 124 21.61 5.32 -12.38
C VAL A 124 20.41 4.65 -11.72
N PRO A 125 20.59 3.51 -11.03
CA PRO A 125 19.52 2.82 -10.32
C PRO A 125 18.81 3.70 -9.28
N GLY A 126 17.50 3.47 -9.08
CA GLY A 126 16.72 4.18 -8.10
C GLY A 126 17.25 4.04 -6.68
N ILE A 127 17.76 2.85 -6.32
CA ILE A 127 18.34 2.56 -5.01
C ILE A 127 19.60 3.40 -4.71
N GLU A 128 20.44 3.66 -5.72
CA GLU A 128 21.62 4.52 -5.57
C GLU A 128 21.22 5.97 -5.37
N ARG A 129 20.24 6.45 -6.15
CA ARG A 129 19.69 7.81 -5.98
C ARG A 129 19.09 8.02 -4.60
N LEU A 130 18.40 7.03 -4.05
CA LEU A 130 17.87 7.09 -2.69
C LEU A 130 19.01 7.22 -1.66
N ARG A 131 20.07 6.42 -1.81
CA ARG A 131 21.25 6.49 -0.93
C ARG A 131 21.95 7.85 -1.02
N ASP A 132 22.14 8.39 -2.22
CA ASP A 132 22.74 9.71 -2.44
C ASP A 132 21.91 10.84 -1.81
N ARG A 133 20.59 10.65 -1.70
CA ARG A 133 19.67 11.57 -1.02
C ARG A 133 19.61 11.34 0.50
N GLY A 134 20.42 10.44 1.05
CA GLY A 134 20.50 10.18 2.48
C GLY A 134 19.46 9.19 3.00
N PHE A 135 18.76 8.46 2.14
CA PHE A 135 17.86 7.39 2.58
C PHE A 135 18.65 6.19 3.11
N ARG A 136 18.22 5.68 4.25
CA ARG A 136 18.62 4.36 4.68
C ARG A 136 17.86 3.31 3.86
N VAL A 137 18.58 2.52 3.08
CA VAL A 137 18.00 1.46 2.25
C VAL A 137 18.26 0.11 2.87
N LEU A 138 17.20 -0.66 3.12
CA LEU A 138 17.22 -1.99 3.72
C LEU A 138 16.72 -3.03 2.71
N THR A 139 17.28 -4.24 2.79
CA THR A 139 16.84 -5.40 2.00
C THR A 139 16.52 -6.62 2.85
N ASP A 140 16.73 -6.55 4.17
CA ASP A 140 16.42 -7.60 5.14
C ASP A 140 15.36 -7.10 6.13
N PRO A 141 14.17 -7.73 6.20
CA PRO A 141 13.10 -7.35 7.10
C PRO A 141 13.44 -7.50 8.58
N SER A 142 14.47 -8.29 8.94
CA SER A 142 14.95 -8.40 10.33
C SER A 142 15.51 -7.07 10.86
N GLN A 143 15.93 -6.19 9.95
CA GLN A 143 16.47 -4.87 10.29
C GLN A 143 15.39 -3.84 10.65
N LEU A 144 14.10 -4.14 10.46
CA LEU A 144 13.00 -3.22 10.83
C LEU A 144 13.11 -2.73 12.27
N ASP A 145 13.43 -3.63 13.20
CA ASP A 145 13.48 -3.29 14.63
C ASP A 145 14.65 -2.37 15.00
N THR A 146 15.64 -2.24 14.12
CA THR A 146 16.79 -1.32 14.31
C THR A 146 16.48 0.11 13.92
N LEU A 147 15.33 0.36 13.31
CA LEU A 147 14.92 1.67 12.81
C LEU A 147 14.32 2.51 13.94
N SER A 148 14.63 3.80 13.90
CA SER A 148 14.02 4.78 14.80
C SER A 148 13.68 6.09 14.10
N ARG A 149 14.21 6.34 12.89
CA ARG A 149 14.05 7.58 12.11
C ARG A 149 14.01 7.29 10.61
N GLY A 150 13.42 8.22 9.85
CA GLY A 150 13.50 8.31 8.40
C GLY A 150 14.61 9.30 7.92
N PRO A 151 14.77 9.46 6.59
CA PRO A 151 14.04 8.72 5.58
C PRO A 151 14.57 7.28 5.39
N VAL A 152 13.66 6.33 5.17
CA VAL A 152 14.01 4.91 5.03
C VAL A 152 13.17 4.20 3.98
N MET A 153 13.84 3.38 3.16
CA MET A 153 13.21 2.50 2.17
C MET A 153 13.64 1.05 2.43
N GLY A 154 12.70 0.17 2.72
CA GLY A 154 12.91 -1.27 2.88
C GLY A 154 12.31 -2.02 1.69
N PHE A 155 13.16 -2.63 0.86
CA PHE A 155 12.77 -3.52 -0.23
C PHE A 155 13.03 -4.96 0.20
N PHE A 156 12.02 -5.65 0.69
CA PHE A 156 12.19 -6.95 1.37
C PHE A 156 11.93 -8.17 0.48
N ALA A 157 11.77 -7.96 -0.82
CA ALA A 157 11.71 -9.00 -1.83
C ALA A 157 12.03 -8.41 -3.22
N ASP A 158 12.57 -9.22 -4.13
CA ASP A 158 12.80 -8.84 -5.53
C ASP A 158 11.50 -8.48 -6.26
N GLY A 159 10.48 -9.30 -6.06
CA GLY A 159 9.12 -9.11 -6.53
C GLY A 159 8.17 -8.69 -5.41
N HIS A 160 6.97 -9.29 -5.40
CA HIS A 160 6.06 -9.17 -4.26
C HIS A 160 6.63 -9.92 -3.05
N LEU A 161 6.22 -9.55 -1.86
CA LEU A 161 6.56 -10.34 -0.67
C LEU A 161 5.94 -11.75 -0.75
N PRO A 162 6.49 -12.73 -0.03
CA PRO A 162 5.92 -14.07 0.05
C PRO A 162 4.45 -14.05 0.47
N LYS A 163 3.68 -15.05 0.06
CA LYS A 163 2.32 -15.29 0.56
C LYS A 163 2.36 -15.67 2.04
N MET A 164 1.23 -15.56 2.73
CA MET A 164 1.11 -16.10 4.10
C MET A 164 1.43 -17.60 4.15
N SER A 165 0.97 -18.37 3.15
CA SER A 165 1.28 -19.80 3.01
C SER A 165 2.77 -20.11 2.74
N GLU A 166 3.55 -19.11 2.31
CA GLU A 166 4.99 -19.21 2.06
C GLU A 166 5.84 -18.67 3.23
N GLY A 167 5.21 -18.36 4.36
CA GLY A 167 5.90 -18.01 5.60
C GLY A 167 6.26 -16.53 5.75
N ARG A 168 5.49 -15.58 5.16
CA ARG A 168 5.67 -14.14 5.39
C ARG A 168 5.60 -13.75 6.88
N GLY A 169 4.88 -14.54 7.69
CA GLY A 169 4.79 -14.32 9.12
C GLY A 169 4.04 -13.03 9.49
N ASP A 170 4.58 -12.30 10.45
CA ASP A 170 3.99 -11.08 11.02
C ASP A 170 4.51 -9.78 10.36
N TYR A 171 5.09 -9.89 9.17
CA TYR A 171 5.73 -8.76 8.48
C TYR A 171 4.84 -7.53 8.42
N LEU A 172 3.59 -7.67 7.95
CA LEU A 172 2.72 -6.51 7.70
C LEU A 172 2.43 -5.75 8.99
N GLU A 173 2.09 -6.46 10.07
CA GLU A 173 1.86 -5.85 11.38
C GLU A 173 3.11 -5.13 11.91
N ARG A 174 4.28 -5.78 11.86
CA ARG A 174 5.56 -5.19 12.32
C ARG A 174 5.94 -3.96 11.49
N ALA A 175 5.80 -4.05 10.19
CA ALA A 175 6.11 -2.95 9.27
C ALA A 175 5.22 -1.73 9.53
N ILE A 176 3.90 -1.93 9.75
CA ILE A 176 2.98 -0.85 10.10
C ILE A 176 3.36 -0.21 11.45
N ARG A 177 3.58 -1.02 12.49
CA ARG A 177 3.97 -0.49 13.82
C ARG A 177 5.24 0.35 13.72
N LYS A 178 6.22 -0.10 12.94
CA LYS A 178 7.47 0.62 12.74
C LYS A 178 7.28 1.89 11.91
N ALA A 179 6.48 1.83 10.84
CA ALA A 179 6.16 3.02 10.04
C ALA A 179 5.43 4.09 10.87
N LEU A 180 4.44 3.69 11.69
CA LEU A 180 3.73 4.58 12.60
C LEU A 180 4.67 5.22 13.64
N GLU A 181 5.61 4.44 14.21
CA GLU A 181 6.61 4.95 15.14
C GLU A 181 7.48 6.04 14.49
N ILE A 182 8.01 5.77 13.30
CA ILE A 182 8.88 6.71 12.59
C ILE A 182 8.09 7.95 12.18
N LEU A 183 6.94 7.78 11.52
CA LEU A 183 6.15 8.88 11.00
C LEU A 183 5.60 9.79 12.09
N SER A 184 5.14 9.23 13.22
CA SER A 184 4.65 10.03 14.34
C SER A 184 5.76 10.84 14.99
N ARG A 185 6.97 10.29 15.09
CA ARG A 185 8.15 11.01 15.59
C ARG A 185 8.54 12.16 14.67
N GLU A 186 8.71 11.89 13.37
CA GLU A 186 9.05 12.90 12.36
C GLU A 186 7.97 14.01 12.28
N ALA A 187 6.70 13.63 12.41
CA ALA A 187 5.59 14.57 12.44
C ALA A 187 5.64 15.47 13.68
N GLY A 188 5.90 14.88 14.86
CA GLY A 188 6.03 15.63 16.12
C GLY A 188 7.19 16.62 16.10
N GLU A 189 8.34 16.24 15.53
CA GLU A 189 9.48 17.14 15.39
C GLU A 189 9.22 18.32 14.45
N ARG A 190 8.26 18.16 13.51
CA ARG A 190 7.86 19.20 12.55
C ARG A 190 6.62 19.99 12.96
N ASP A 191 5.98 19.62 14.07
CA ASP A 191 4.65 20.12 14.47
C ASP A 191 3.61 19.94 13.33
N ARG A 192 3.51 18.75 12.81
CA ARG A 192 2.65 18.36 11.67
C ARG A 192 2.00 17.00 11.93
N GLY A 193 1.01 16.66 11.10
CA GLY A 193 0.51 15.30 10.97
C GLY A 193 1.38 14.43 10.06
N PHE A 194 0.91 13.23 9.77
CA PHE A 194 1.51 12.33 8.78
C PHE A 194 0.43 11.59 7.99
N ILE A 195 0.81 11.00 6.85
CA ILE A 195 -0.04 10.08 6.09
C ILE A 195 0.69 8.76 5.92
N LEU A 196 -0.01 7.65 6.20
CA LEU A 196 0.45 6.29 5.94
C LEU A 196 -0.57 5.54 5.10
N MET A 197 -0.16 5.05 3.94
CA MET A 197 -0.92 4.13 3.10
C MET A 197 -0.46 2.71 3.39
N VAL A 198 -1.41 1.81 3.62
CA VAL A 198 -1.16 0.39 3.90
C VAL A 198 -1.99 -0.47 2.98
N GLU A 199 -1.42 -1.56 2.47
CA GLU A 199 -2.13 -2.47 1.58
C GLU A 199 -1.83 -3.94 1.89
N GLY A 200 -2.88 -4.72 2.13
CA GLY A 200 -2.86 -6.18 2.11
C GLY A 200 -2.94 -6.69 0.67
N SER A 201 -1.94 -6.40 -0.14
CA SER A 201 -1.95 -6.57 -1.60
C SER A 201 -2.13 -8.02 -2.07
N GLN A 202 -1.80 -8.99 -1.22
CA GLN A 202 -1.89 -10.41 -1.59
C GLN A 202 -3.32 -10.95 -1.53
N ILE A 203 -4.27 -10.25 -0.91
CA ILE A 203 -5.69 -10.62 -0.88
C ILE A 203 -6.22 -10.71 -2.32
N ASP A 204 -6.06 -9.64 -3.10
CA ASP A 204 -6.45 -9.57 -4.51
C ASP A 204 -5.79 -10.69 -5.34
N ARG A 205 -4.51 -10.90 -5.14
CA ARG A 205 -3.76 -11.93 -5.88
C ARG A 205 -4.26 -13.35 -5.61
N ARG A 206 -4.64 -13.66 -4.35
CA ARG A 206 -5.26 -14.95 -4.00
C ARG A 206 -6.65 -15.07 -4.60
N ALA A 207 -7.43 -13.98 -4.56
CA ALA A 207 -8.75 -13.94 -5.16
C ALA A 207 -8.70 -14.15 -6.69
N HIS A 208 -7.74 -13.58 -7.40
CA HIS A 208 -7.50 -13.86 -8.83
C HIS A 208 -7.17 -15.33 -9.13
N GLU A 209 -6.55 -16.04 -8.19
CA GLU A 209 -6.25 -17.47 -8.30
C GLU A 209 -7.42 -18.34 -7.86
N ASN A 210 -8.54 -17.76 -7.39
CA ASN A 210 -9.66 -18.45 -6.75
C ASN A 210 -9.21 -19.33 -5.55
N ASP A 211 -8.19 -18.88 -4.85
CA ASP A 211 -7.61 -19.53 -3.68
C ASP A 211 -8.29 -18.99 -2.41
N ALA A 212 -9.41 -19.58 -2.03
CA ALA A 212 -10.20 -19.14 -0.88
C ALA A 212 -9.44 -19.24 0.45
N GLU A 213 -8.63 -20.30 0.65
CA GLU A 213 -7.79 -20.44 1.84
C GLU A 213 -6.71 -19.37 1.90
N GLY A 214 -6.09 -19.08 0.78
CA GLY A 214 -5.14 -17.99 0.63
C GLY A 214 -5.76 -16.63 0.93
N VAL A 215 -6.96 -16.34 0.40
CA VAL A 215 -7.70 -15.11 0.72
C VAL A 215 -7.95 -14.98 2.21
N LEU A 216 -8.41 -16.05 2.88
CA LEU A 216 -8.65 -16.04 4.33
C LEU A 216 -7.35 -15.82 5.13
N ALA A 217 -6.24 -16.43 4.71
CA ALA A 217 -4.95 -16.24 5.37
C ALA A 217 -4.45 -14.79 5.25
N GLU A 218 -4.54 -14.22 4.05
CA GLU A 218 -4.17 -12.82 3.78
C GLU A 218 -5.10 -11.82 4.49
N MET A 219 -6.41 -12.10 4.53
CA MET A 219 -7.37 -11.27 5.27
C MET A 219 -7.09 -11.27 6.78
N ARG A 220 -6.71 -12.41 7.36
CA ARG A 220 -6.32 -12.49 8.78
C ARG A 220 -5.04 -11.71 9.08
N ASP A 221 -4.09 -11.70 8.14
CA ASP A 221 -2.89 -10.88 8.24
C ASP A 221 -3.24 -9.39 8.18
N PHE A 222 -4.10 -9.01 7.23
CA PHE A 222 -4.58 -7.64 7.11
C PHE A 222 -5.42 -7.18 8.31
N ASP A 223 -6.22 -8.06 8.92
CA ASP A 223 -6.97 -7.77 10.14
C ASP A 223 -6.03 -7.40 11.31
N ARG A 224 -4.89 -8.11 11.47
CA ARG A 224 -3.86 -7.73 12.46
C ARG A 224 -3.25 -6.37 12.15
N ALA A 225 -3.05 -6.08 10.88
CA ALA A 225 -2.55 -4.79 10.41
C ALA A 225 -3.53 -3.64 10.75
N VAL A 226 -4.83 -3.85 10.50
CA VAL A 226 -5.89 -2.91 10.87
C VAL A 226 -5.95 -2.73 12.40
N ALA A 227 -5.84 -3.83 13.16
CA ALA A 227 -5.77 -3.77 14.61
C ALA A 227 -4.61 -2.88 15.10
N ALA A 228 -3.43 -3.04 14.51
CA ALA A 228 -2.25 -2.23 14.86
C ALA A 228 -2.47 -0.73 14.59
N ALA A 229 -3.12 -0.39 13.47
CA ALA A 229 -3.45 0.99 13.12
C ALA A 229 -4.51 1.58 14.08
N MET A 230 -5.55 0.82 14.40
CA MET A 230 -6.59 1.24 15.36
C MET A 230 -6.04 1.40 16.77
N ASP A 231 -5.19 0.48 17.24
CA ASP A 231 -4.52 0.60 18.53
C ASP A 231 -3.61 1.83 18.62
N PHE A 232 -3.00 2.20 17.50
CA PHE A 232 -2.25 3.46 17.43
C PHE A 232 -3.20 4.66 17.55
N ALA A 233 -4.29 4.68 16.79
CA ALA A 233 -5.27 5.77 16.81
C ALA A 233 -5.91 5.96 18.20
N ASP A 234 -6.22 4.87 18.89
CA ASP A 234 -6.78 4.92 20.26
C ASP A 234 -5.83 5.62 21.27
N ARG A 235 -4.51 5.48 21.05
CA ARG A 235 -3.48 6.11 21.90
C ARG A 235 -3.06 7.50 21.42
N HIS A 236 -3.42 7.87 20.19
CA HIS A 236 -3.04 9.15 19.56
C HIS A 236 -4.29 9.85 19.04
N PRO A 237 -5.02 10.58 19.90
CA PRO A 237 -6.22 11.32 19.50
C PRO A 237 -5.94 12.25 18.31
N GLY A 238 -6.89 12.30 17.37
CA GLY A 238 -6.74 13.05 16.12
C GLY A 238 -6.22 12.21 14.96
N THR A 239 -5.95 10.91 15.16
CA THR A 239 -5.64 9.97 14.09
C THR A 239 -6.91 9.42 13.47
N LEU A 240 -7.07 9.57 12.15
CA LEU A 240 -8.12 8.95 11.36
C LEU A 240 -7.59 7.65 10.73
N VAL A 241 -8.32 6.56 10.91
CA VAL A 241 -8.09 5.28 10.22
C VAL A 241 -9.24 5.06 9.23
N VAL A 242 -8.89 4.91 7.95
CA VAL A 242 -9.83 4.58 6.87
C VAL A 242 -9.48 3.21 6.32
N VAL A 243 -10.43 2.28 6.32
CA VAL A 243 -10.27 0.94 5.76
C VAL A 243 -11.22 0.79 4.58
N THR A 244 -10.69 0.42 3.42
CA THR A 244 -11.48 0.26 2.19
C THR A 244 -10.88 -0.82 1.31
N ALA A 245 -11.62 -1.26 0.30
CA ALA A 245 -11.09 -1.99 -0.85
C ALA A 245 -11.14 -1.09 -2.09
N ASP A 246 -10.27 -1.35 -3.05
CA ASP A 246 -10.26 -0.69 -4.35
C ASP A 246 -11.31 -1.28 -5.31
N HIS A 247 -11.53 -2.59 -5.25
CA HIS A 247 -12.57 -3.34 -5.95
C HIS A 247 -12.75 -4.75 -5.35
N GLU A 248 -13.71 -5.47 -5.84
CA GLU A 248 -13.91 -6.89 -5.62
C GLU A 248 -13.03 -7.68 -6.60
N THR A 249 -12.64 -8.90 -6.24
CA THR A 249 -11.83 -9.79 -7.09
C THR A 249 -12.26 -11.25 -6.92
N GLY A 250 -12.44 -11.96 -8.03
CA GLY A 250 -12.64 -13.41 -8.07
C GLY A 250 -14.08 -13.88 -7.84
N GLY A 251 -15.02 -13.01 -7.46
CA GLY A 251 -16.41 -13.34 -7.26
C GLY A 251 -16.69 -14.15 -5.99
N LEU A 252 -15.81 -14.09 -4.98
CA LEU A 252 -16.03 -14.76 -3.70
C LEU A 252 -17.29 -14.17 -3.05
N SER A 253 -18.30 -15.01 -2.87
CA SER A 253 -19.57 -14.61 -2.27
C SER A 253 -20.03 -15.64 -1.25
N ILE A 254 -20.74 -15.16 -0.22
CA ILE A 254 -21.44 -16.03 0.72
C ILE A 254 -22.82 -16.28 0.09
N PRO A 255 -23.11 -17.51 -0.32
CA PRO A 255 -24.37 -17.84 -0.93
C PRO A 255 -25.53 -17.74 0.02
N SER A 256 -26.56 -17.75 0.15
CA SER A 256 -27.75 -17.52 0.95
C SER A 256 -27.70 -17.95 2.42
N ALA A 257 -28.72 -17.58 3.18
CA ALA A 257 -28.86 -17.81 4.62
C ALA A 257 -29.02 -19.29 5.04
N ASP A 258 -29.06 -20.22 4.10
CA ASP A 258 -29.21 -21.66 4.38
C ASP A 258 -27.86 -22.38 4.59
N VAL A 259 -26.76 -21.64 4.63
CA VAL A 259 -25.43 -22.20 4.94
C VAL A 259 -25.32 -22.39 6.45
N ASP A 260 -25.25 -23.66 6.88
CA ASP A 260 -25.02 -24.02 8.29
C ASP A 260 -23.55 -23.85 8.65
N PHE A 261 -23.19 -22.66 9.05
CA PHE A 261 -21.82 -22.32 9.47
C PHE A 261 -21.28 -23.15 10.64
N GLU A 262 -22.14 -23.85 11.41
CA GLU A 262 -21.68 -24.72 12.47
C GLU A 262 -21.28 -26.11 11.95
N HIS A 263 -21.89 -26.54 10.84
CA HIS A 263 -21.58 -27.85 10.24
C HIS A 263 -20.30 -27.79 9.43
N ASP A 264 -20.08 -26.71 8.65
CA ASP A 264 -18.91 -26.52 7.79
C ASP A 264 -17.60 -26.21 8.54
N ARG A 265 -17.67 -26.01 9.85
CA ARG A 265 -16.45 -25.82 10.68
C ARG A 265 -15.79 -27.12 11.13
N ARG A 266 -16.35 -28.29 10.80
CA ARG A 266 -15.90 -29.61 11.28
C ARG A 266 -15.26 -30.50 10.21
N GLU A 267 -15.20 -30.05 8.96
CA GLU A 267 -14.45 -30.65 7.89
C GLU A 267 -13.21 -29.77 7.56
#